data_3132ef6bcfc6acf4f676c8e15b35c76c
#
_entry.id   3132ef6bcfc6acf4f676c8e15b35c76c
#
_cell.length_a   1.000
_cell.length_b   1.000
_cell.length_c   1.000
_cell.angle_alpha   90.00
_cell.angle_beta   90.00
_cell.angle_gamma   90.00
#
_symmetry.space_group_name_H-M   'P 1'
#
loop_
_entity.id
_entity.type
_entity.pdbx_description
1 polymer ?
#
loop_
_entity_poly.entity_id
_entity_poly.type
_entity_poly.pdbx_seq_one_letter_code
_entity_poly.pdbx_strand_id
1 'polypeptide(L)'
;MDIGDRLGHRPNELSGGQQQRVAAARAMASKPEVIFADEPSGNLDSKASKELLVFMKSIVEDLNQTIVMVTHDPYAASYAQRVIMLKDGEIANDLDNPSQEEIVSQVTSLTEI
;
A
#
# COMPACT_ATOMS: atom_id res chain seq x y z
N MET A 1 -0.66 -16.13 16.59
CA MET A 1 0.37 -15.68 15.64
C MET A 1 1.44 -14.91 16.37
N ASP A 2 2.68 -15.37 16.30
CA ASP A 2 3.78 -14.82 17.11
C ASP A 2 4.20 -13.41 16.74
N ILE A 3 3.69 -12.90 15.64
CA ILE A 3 4.01 -11.56 15.17
C ILE A 3 3.62 -10.50 16.19
N GLY A 4 2.49 -10.68 16.87
CA GLY A 4 2.03 -9.75 17.89
C GLY A 4 2.98 -9.66 19.10
N ASP A 5 3.54 -10.80 19.53
CA ASP A 5 4.48 -10.85 20.63
C ASP A 5 5.78 -10.12 20.29
N ARG A 6 6.25 -10.27 19.07
CA ARG A 6 7.44 -9.56 18.60
C ARG A 6 7.26 -8.05 18.63
N LEU A 7 6.09 -7.59 18.23
CA LEU A 7 5.77 -6.17 18.28
C LEU A 7 5.80 -5.61 19.69
N GLY A 8 5.28 -6.37 20.66
CA GLY A 8 5.26 -5.94 22.05
C GLY A 8 6.61 -5.93 22.72
N HIS A 9 7.54 -6.76 22.25
CA HIS A 9 8.82 -6.96 22.91
C HIS A 9 9.95 -6.09 22.36
N ARG A 10 10.16 -6.08 21.05
CA ARG A 10 11.34 -5.45 20.48
C ARG A 10 11.06 -4.84 19.10
N PRO A 11 10.24 -3.79 19.04
CA PRO A 11 9.95 -3.18 17.75
C PRO A 11 11.19 -2.65 17.03
N ASN A 12 12.25 -2.29 17.78
CA ASN A 12 13.47 -1.75 17.18
C ASN A 12 14.31 -2.78 16.44
N GLU A 13 14.07 -4.07 16.68
CA GLU A 13 14.82 -5.13 16.01
C GLU A 13 14.20 -5.53 14.68
N LEU A 14 13.01 -5.05 14.39
CA LEU A 14 12.35 -5.36 13.13
C LEU A 14 12.73 -4.35 12.07
N SER A 15 12.95 -4.82 10.84
CA SER A 15 13.13 -3.91 9.70
C SER A 15 11.85 -3.12 9.46
N GLY A 16 11.94 -1.99 8.75
CA GLY A 16 10.75 -1.21 8.39
C GLY A 16 9.71 -2.03 7.66
N GLY A 17 10.14 -2.90 6.73
CA GLY A 17 9.23 -3.77 5.99
C GLY A 17 8.54 -4.80 6.88
N GLN A 18 9.30 -5.38 7.83
CA GLN A 18 8.73 -6.31 8.79
C GLN A 18 7.71 -5.65 9.69
N GLN A 19 7.99 -4.44 10.17
CA GLN A 19 7.06 -3.69 10.99
C GLN A 19 5.76 -3.41 10.26
N GLN A 20 5.83 -3.03 8.99
CA GLN A 20 4.63 -2.78 8.18
C GLN A 20 3.82 -4.05 7.94
N ARG A 21 4.49 -5.17 7.69
CA ARG A 21 3.79 -6.45 7.51
C ARG A 21 3.12 -6.91 8.80
N VAL A 22 3.75 -6.66 9.94
CA VAL A 22 3.16 -6.97 11.24
C VAL A 22 1.91 -6.13 11.47
N ALA A 23 1.98 -4.84 11.15
CA ALA A 23 0.81 -3.96 11.27
C ALA A 23 -0.34 -4.44 10.38
N ALA A 24 -0.04 -4.83 9.15
CA ALA A 24 -1.04 -5.37 8.23
C ALA A 24 -1.65 -6.66 8.76
N ALA A 25 -0.82 -7.57 9.30
CA ALA A 25 -1.30 -8.83 9.87
C ALA A 25 -2.21 -8.59 11.08
N ARG A 26 -1.91 -7.60 11.91
CA ARG A 26 -2.77 -7.25 13.04
C ARG A 26 -4.11 -6.69 12.59
N ALA A 27 -4.09 -5.84 11.57
CA ALA A 27 -5.31 -5.32 10.99
C ALA A 27 -6.20 -6.46 10.47
N MET A 28 -5.59 -7.44 9.79
CA MET A 28 -6.30 -8.61 9.28
C MET A 28 -6.88 -9.49 10.39
N ALA A 29 -6.18 -9.61 11.51
CA ALA A 29 -6.62 -10.46 12.62
C ALA A 29 -7.99 -10.03 13.15
N SER A 30 -8.35 -8.76 13.02
CA SER A 30 -9.66 -8.26 13.42
C SER A 30 -10.75 -8.49 12.35
N LYS A 31 -10.38 -9.07 11.20
CA LYS A 31 -11.28 -9.36 10.06
C LYS A 31 -12.09 -8.15 9.61
N PRO A 32 -11.44 -7.01 9.34
CA PRO A 32 -12.18 -5.84 8.88
C PRO A 32 -12.68 -6.04 7.47
N GLU A 33 -13.74 -5.33 7.08
CA GLU A 33 -14.22 -5.32 5.70
C GLU A 33 -13.26 -4.55 4.79
N VAL A 34 -12.62 -3.52 5.32
CA VAL A 34 -11.68 -2.67 4.59
C VAL A 34 -10.46 -2.41 5.47
N ILE A 35 -9.29 -2.56 4.89
CA ILE A 35 -8.03 -2.18 5.53
C ILE A 35 -7.58 -0.86 4.91
N PHE A 36 -7.26 0.12 5.76
CA PHE A 36 -6.79 1.42 5.30
C PHE A 36 -5.29 1.55 5.55
N ALA A 37 -4.53 1.89 4.52
CA ALA A 37 -3.07 2.04 4.60
C ALA A 37 -2.65 3.40 4.04
N ASP A 38 -1.99 4.20 4.86
CA ASP A 38 -1.52 5.54 4.48
C ASP A 38 0.00 5.51 4.29
N GLU A 39 0.44 5.68 3.06
CA GLU A 39 1.85 5.64 2.68
C GLU A 39 2.60 4.46 3.30
N PRO A 40 2.11 3.21 3.13
CA PRO A 40 2.64 2.07 3.89
C PRO A 40 4.11 1.76 3.57
N SER A 41 4.61 2.16 2.41
CA SER A 41 6.00 1.94 2.02
C SER A 41 6.86 3.20 2.07
N GLY A 42 6.35 4.30 2.63
CA GLY A 42 6.98 5.63 2.55
C GLY A 42 8.38 5.72 3.13
N ASN A 43 8.69 4.93 4.17
CA ASN A 43 9.97 4.96 4.85
C ASN A 43 10.84 3.74 4.57
N LEU A 44 10.48 2.95 3.57
CA LEU A 44 11.15 1.69 3.26
C LEU A 44 12.11 1.85 2.08
N ASP A 45 13.18 1.04 2.07
CA ASP A 45 14.02 0.94 0.89
C ASP A 45 13.28 0.17 -0.22
N SER A 46 13.87 0.11 -1.41
CA SER A 46 13.22 -0.48 -2.58
C SER A 46 12.87 -1.95 -2.39
N LYS A 47 13.75 -2.71 -1.74
CA LYS A 47 13.50 -4.14 -1.50
C LYS A 47 12.37 -4.34 -0.52
N ALA A 48 12.40 -3.63 0.60
CA ALA A 48 11.37 -3.74 1.63
C ALA A 48 10.01 -3.23 1.11
N SER A 49 10.02 -2.16 0.31
CA SER A 49 8.80 -1.67 -0.34
C SER A 49 8.17 -2.72 -1.22
N LYS A 50 8.97 -3.36 -2.07
CA LYS A 50 8.48 -4.41 -2.96
C LYS A 50 7.89 -5.57 -2.18
N GLU A 51 8.60 -6.02 -1.14
CA GLU A 51 8.11 -7.12 -0.30
C GLU A 51 6.78 -6.79 0.36
N LEU A 52 6.63 -5.57 0.89
CA LEU A 52 5.38 -5.14 1.50
C LEU A 52 4.24 -5.09 0.48
N LEU A 53 4.49 -4.49 -0.69
CA LEU A 53 3.46 -4.34 -1.71
C LEU A 53 3.01 -5.68 -2.28
N VAL A 54 3.95 -6.61 -2.49
CA VAL A 54 3.63 -7.98 -2.91
C VAL A 54 2.78 -8.67 -1.84
N PHE A 55 3.14 -8.51 -0.58
CA PHE A 55 2.38 -9.07 0.54
C PHE A 55 0.95 -8.50 0.58
N MET A 56 0.80 -7.19 0.45
CA MET A 56 -0.53 -6.56 0.43
C MET A 56 -1.37 -7.06 -0.73
N LYS A 57 -0.77 -7.21 -1.90
CA LYS A 57 -1.47 -7.74 -3.07
C LYS A 57 -1.94 -9.17 -2.84
N SER A 58 -1.12 -10.00 -2.20
CA SER A 58 -1.50 -11.39 -1.90
C SER A 58 -2.68 -11.46 -0.93
N ILE A 59 -2.73 -10.56 0.03
CA ILE A 59 -3.87 -10.46 0.96
C ILE A 59 -5.17 -10.20 0.19
N VAL A 60 -5.12 -9.27 -0.75
CA VAL A 60 -6.29 -8.92 -1.56
C VAL A 60 -6.74 -10.11 -2.41
N GLU A 61 -5.79 -10.75 -3.08
CA GLU A 61 -6.10 -11.84 -4.01
C GLU A 61 -6.47 -13.15 -3.32
N ASP A 62 -5.71 -13.53 -2.30
CA ASP A 62 -5.85 -14.85 -1.67
C ASP A 62 -6.89 -14.86 -0.57
N LEU A 63 -7.08 -13.75 0.13
CA LEU A 63 -8.01 -13.67 1.26
C LEU A 63 -9.24 -12.82 0.96
N ASN A 64 -9.39 -12.39 -0.28
CA ASN A 64 -10.52 -11.58 -0.73
C ASN A 64 -10.72 -10.34 0.14
N GLN A 65 -9.62 -9.71 0.51
CA GLN A 65 -9.62 -8.53 1.37
C GLN A 65 -9.61 -7.26 0.52
N THR A 66 -10.24 -6.20 1.00
CA THR A 66 -10.19 -4.89 0.36
C THR A 66 -9.20 -4.00 1.10
N ILE A 67 -8.24 -3.45 0.38
CA ILE A 67 -7.27 -2.51 0.92
C ILE A 67 -7.40 -1.18 0.19
N VAL A 68 -7.58 -0.10 0.95
CA VAL A 68 -7.51 1.26 0.41
C VAL A 68 -6.17 1.85 0.82
N MET A 69 -5.33 2.16 -0.16
CA MET A 69 -4.00 2.69 0.08
C MET A 69 -3.92 4.13 -0.41
N VAL A 70 -3.38 5.01 0.42
CA VAL A 70 -3.07 6.38 0.01
C VAL A 70 -1.57 6.47 -0.21
N THR A 71 -1.15 6.94 -1.37
CA THR A 71 0.28 7.05 -1.68
C THR A 71 0.54 8.13 -2.74
N HIS A 72 1.73 8.72 -2.69
CA HIS A 72 2.25 9.62 -3.73
C HIS A 72 3.20 8.89 -4.68
N ASP A 73 3.47 7.61 -4.43
CA ASP A 73 4.45 6.84 -5.20
C ASP A 73 3.75 6.05 -6.30
N PRO A 74 4.01 6.38 -7.59
CA PRO A 74 3.44 5.65 -8.71
C PRO A 74 3.78 4.15 -8.70
N TYR A 75 4.97 3.79 -8.22
CA TYR A 75 5.35 2.40 -8.11
C TYR A 75 4.43 1.64 -7.16
N ALA A 76 4.20 2.20 -5.96
CA ALA A 76 3.29 1.58 -4.98
C ALA A 76 1.87 1.49 -5.57
N ALA A 77 1.40 2.55 -6.19
CA ALA A 77 0.06 2.59 -6.79
C ALA A 77 -0.12 1.53 -7.88
N SER A 78 0.95 1.17 -8.59
CA SER A 78 0.87 0.18 -9.67
C SER A 78 0.50 -1.23 -9.19
N TYR A 79 0.59 -1.49 -7.90
CA TYR A 79 0.17 -2.78 -7.32
C TYR A 79 -1.33 -2.86 -7.10
N ALA A 80 -2.04 -1.75 -7.20
CA ALA A 80 -3.48 -1.71 -6.99
C ALA A 80 -4.25 -2.14 -8.24
N GLN A 81 -5.43 -2.69 -8.03
CA GLN A 81 -6.33 -3.05 -9.12
C GLN A 81 -7.03 -1.82 -9.68
N ARG A 82 -7.16 -0.78 -8.87
CA ARG A 82 -7.81 0.47 -9.27
C ARG A 82 -7.08 1.63 -8.62
N VAL A 83 -6.80 2.66 -9.39
CA VAL A 83 -6.13 3.87 -8.91
C VAL A 83 -7.02 5.06 -9.15
N ILE A 84 -7.33 5.78 -8.07
CA ILE A 84 -8.10 7.02 -8.14
C ILE A 84 -7.13 8.17 -7.88
N MET A 85 -7.05 9.09 -8.83
CA MET A 85 -6.16 10.24 -8.72
C MET A 85 -6.96 11.46 -8.30
N LEU A 86 -6.46 12.15 -7.29
CA LEU A 86 -7.10 13.33 -6.73
C LEU A 86 -6.29 14.59 -7.05
N LYS A 87 -6.98 15.65 -7.35
CA LYS A 87 -6.39 16.98 -7.51
C LYS A 87 -7.35 18.02 -6.95
N ASP A 88 -6.86 18.87 -6.07
CA ASP A 88 -7.66 19.94 -5.46
C ASP A 88 -8.95 19.43 -4.81
N GLY A 89 -8.87 18.24 -4.18
CA GLY A 89 -10.01 17.63 -3.50
C GLY A 89 -11.03 16.96 -4.39
N GLU A 90 -10.77 16.88 -5.68
CA GLU A 90 -11.69 16.27 -6.65
C GLU A 90 -11.03 15.09 -7.36
N ILE A 91 -11.85 14.16 -7.83
CA ILE A 91 -11.36 13.02 -8.61
C ILE A 91 -10.97 13.54 -9.99
N ALA A 92 -9.66 13.44 -10.30
CA ALA A 92 -9.13 13.85 -11.58
C ALA A 92 -9.07 12.69 -12.58
N ASN A 93 -8.88 11.47 -12.10
CA ASN A 93 -8.80 10.29 -12.96
C ASN A 93 -9.10 9.02 -12.16
N ASP A 94 -9.53 7.97 -12.86
CA ASP A 94 -9.88 6.68 -12.30
C ASP A 94 -9.40 5.61 -13.29
N LEU A 95 -8.37 4.87 -12.90
CA LEU A 95 -7.69 3.92 -13.77
C LEU A 95 -7.90 2.49 -13.30
N ASP A 96 -8.21 1.59 -14.23
CA ASP A 96 -8.35 0.16 -13.97
C ASP A 96 -7.05 -0.57 -14.32
N ASN A 97 -6.50 -1.29 -13.35
CA ASN A 97 -5.26 -2.07 -13.52
C ASN A 97 -4.16 -1.30 -14.26
N PRO A 98 -3.86 -0.07 -13.85
CA PRO A 98 -2.89 0.73 -14.58
C PRO A 98 -1.48 0.22 -14.39
N SER A 99 -0.63 0.38 -15.41
CA SER A 99 0.81 0.18 -15.28
C SER A 99 1.43 1.37 -14.55
N GLN A 100 2.64 1.19 -14.06
CA GLN A 100 3.38 2.31 -13.46
C GLN A 100 3.55 3.45 -14.47
N GLU A 101 3.82 3.11 -15.73
CA GLU A 101 3.99 4.11 -16.79
C GLU A 101 2.72 4.93 -17.02
N GLU A 102 1.56 4.29 -17.02
CA GLU A 102 0.29 5.00 -17.13
C GLU A 102 0.07 5.97 -15.98
N ILE A 103 0.38 5.52 -14.76
CA ILE A 103 0.23 6.35 -13.57
C ILE A 103 1.14 7.58 -13.65
N VAL A 104 2.41 7.38 -14.00
CA VAL A 104 3.38 8.47 -14.15
C VAL A 104 2.91 9.45 -15.21
N SER A 105 2.44 8.95 -16.35
CA SER A 105 1.92 9.78 -17.42
C SER A 105 0.77 10.66 -16.97
N GLN A 106 -0.18 10.09 -16.22
CA GLN A 106 -1.33 10.83 -15.72
C GLN A 106 -0.94 11.86 -14.66
N VAL A 107 -0.02 11.50 -13.75
CA VAL A 107 0.49 12.45 -12.75
C VAL A 107 1.16 13.64 -13.43
N THR A 108 1.99 13.38 -14.44
CA THR A 108 2.67 14.43 -15.21
C THR A 108 1.66 15.34 -15.87
N SER A 109 0.64 14.77 -16.49
CA SER A 109 -0.44 15.54 -17.14
C SER A 109 -1.15 16.47 -16.14
N LEU A 110 -1.39 16.00 -14.91
CA LEU A 110 -2.07 16.82 -13.90
C LEU A 110 -1.19 17.93 -13.34
N THR A 111 0.13 17.79 -13.43
CA THR A 111 1.08 18.76 -12.86
C THR A 111 1.62 19.75 -13.89
N GLU A 112 1.32 19.59 -15.17
CA GLU A 112 1.79 20.45 -16.27
C GLU A 112 0.98 21.70 -16.48
N ILE A 113 0.16 22.10 -15.57
CA ILE A 113 -0.68 23.28 -15.73
C ILE A 113 0.02 24.54 -15.27
#